data_98c581a5bcd561ace3a2dde46b55493a
#
_entry.id   98c581a5bcd561ace3a2dde46b55493a
#
_cell.length_a   1.000
_cell.length_b   1.000
_cell.length_c   1.000
_cell.angle_alpha   90.00
_cell.angle_beta   90.00
_cell.angle_gamma   90.00
#
_symmetry.space_group_name_H-M   'P 1'
#
loop_
_entity.id
_entity.type
_entity.pdbx_description
1 polymer ?
#
loop_
_entity_poly.entity_id
_entity_poly.type
_entity_poly.pdbx_seq_one_letter_code
_entity_poly.pdbx_strand_id
1 'polypeptide(L)'
;MSENSTIGNSLWSDTLKASRKDRPALTTDTSVDIAIIGAGYTGLWSAFHLINQNPGISIAIFERNCVGFGASGRNGGWASALYPISHERLLRENGLEAALLVRKLWHESITQIEEFSTSEKADIDFYRGGTLTVARNKAQLNRLQKDFTSYEAEGYELLNQNESMSRIKISRALGGMYTRDCARIHPLKLAQAIAGAVEKRGVKIFENTPVKSYSTNELITANGKVRAKTIIIATEAYSPQFNQLKRSVVPLYSLLVATEPLPEVFWNEVGWKENETLSPASHLIVYAQRTADNRIAIGGRGAPYHYNSSIKNEYDYHAKVHESLRKLARSWFPALHEFSFTHAWGGPLGIARDWHPSVSYDRKNGLARAGGYVGDGVTSAYIAGQTLTSLILERDDEHLQLPWVNHQSPQWEPEPIRWASLHAGLSAASWADREESITGAPSVIAKAIAPLLGS
;
A
#
# COMPACT_ATOMS: atom_id res chain seq x y z
N MET A 1 6.15 -32.14 -7.09
CA MET A 1 5.80 -31.18 -8.16
C MET A 1 5.85 -29.81 -7.51
N SER A 2 6.78 -28.95 -7.90
CA SER A 2 6.88 -27.59 -7.38
C SER A 2 5.65 -26.81 -7.84
N GLU A 3 4.79 -26.42 -6.90
CA GLU A 3 3.77 -25.40 -7.20
C GLU A 3 4.51 -24.16 -7.68
N ASN A 4 4.45 -23.90 -8.97
CA ASN A 4 4.96 -22.66 -9.55
C ASN A 4 4.32 -21.50 -8.80
N SER A 5 5.13 -20.73 -8.10
CA SER A 5 4.76 -19.51 -7.39
C SER A 5 4.42 -18.39 -8.37
N THR A 6 3.38 -18.59 -9.15
CA THR A 6 2.81 -17.52 -9.98
C THR A 6 2.19 -16.49 -9.03
N ILE A 7 2.62 -15.23 -9.13
CA ILE A 7 1.84 -14.09 -8.64
C ILE A 7 0.49 -14.25 -9.31
N GLY A 8 -0.54 -14.70 -8.56
CA GLY A 8 -1.81 -15.10 -9.15
C GLY A 8 -2.35 -13.98 -10.03
N ASN A 9 -2.80 -14.31 -11.20
CA ASN A 9 -3.45 -13.58 -12.31
C ASN A 9 -3.79 -12.09 -12.07
N SER A 10 -2.83 -11.31 -11.54
CA SER A 10 -2.99 -9.87 -11.42
C SER A 10 -2.70 -9.21 -12.76
N LEU A 11 -3.40 -8.12 -13.07
CA LEU A 11 -3.06 -7.29 -14.23
C LEU A 11 -1.56 -6.99 -14.30
N TRP A 12 -0.96 -6.71 -13.14
CA TRP A 12 0.44 -6.33 -13.04
C TRP A 12 1.43 -7.44 -13.42
N SER A 13 1.07 -8.70 -13.16
CA SER A 13 1.87 -9.84 -13.62
C SER A 13 1.74 -10.06 -15.12
N ASP A 14 0.55 -9.90 -15.68
CA ASP A 14 0.26 -10.17 -17.08
C ASP A 14 0.79 -9.08 -18.02
N THR A 15 0.85 -7.83 -17.52
CA THR A 15 1.36 -6.68 -18.28
C THR A 15 2.86 -6.42 -18.09
N LEU A 16 3.55 -7.20 -17.28
CA LEU A 16 4.99 -7.09 -17.11
C LEU A 16 5.71 -7.59 -18.38
N LYS A 17 6.15 -6.67 -19.25
CA LYS A 17 6.75 -6.97 -20.56
C LYS A 17 8.14 -7.61 -20.47
N ALA A 18 8.91 -7.34 -19.41
CA ALA A 18 10.19 -7.99 -19.19
C ALA A 18 9.95 -9.36 -18.56
N SER A 19 10.58 -10.40 -19.10
CA SER A 19 10.62 -11.69 -18.42
C SER A 19 11.15 -11.47 -17.01
N ARG A 20 10.38 -11.91 -16.03
CA ARG A 20 10.80 -11.85 -14.62
C ARG A 20 12.14 -12.61 -14.49
N LYS A 21 13.13 -11.95 -13.88
CA LYS A 21 14.39 -12.61 -13.56
C LYS A 21 14.14 -13.66 -12.48
N ASP A 22 14.44 -14.91 -12.77
CA ASP A 22 14.47 -15.96 -11.76
C ASP A 22 15.68 -15.78 -10.85
N ARG A 23 15.46 -15.81 -9.54
CA ARG A 23 16.49 -15.69 -8.52
C ARG A 23 16.64 -17.01 -7.78
N PRO A 24 17.88 -17.41 -7.44
CA PRO A 24 18.12 -18.69 -6.78
C PRO A 24 17.47 -18.74 -5.39
N ALA A 25 17.08 -19.92 -4.96
CA ALA A 25 16.81 -20.19 -3.55
C ALA A 25 18.11 -20.32 -2.76
N LEU A 26 18.06 -20.07 -1.46
CA LEU A 26 19.18 -20.41 -0.57
C LEU A 26 19.36 -21.92 -0.52
N THR A 27 20.58 -22.40 -0.69
CA THR A 27 20.89 -23.84 -0.70
C THR A 27 21.86 -24.28 0.41
N THR A 28 22.55 -23.32 1.05
CA THR A 28 23.56 -23.58 2.08
C THR A 28 23.54 -22.50 3.15
N ASP A 29 24.15 -22.76 4.28
CA ASP A 29 24.37 -21.76 5.31
C ASP A 29 25.13 -20.54 4.76
N THR A 30 24.76 -19.35 5.22
CA THR A 30 25.39 -18.10 4.78
C THR A 30 25.53 -17.13 5.95
N SER A 31 26.40 -16.14 5.76
CA SER A 31 26.59 -15.03 6.72
C SER A 31 26.65 -13.71 5.97
N VAL A 32 25.97 -12.70 6.52
CA VAL A 32 25.95 -11.33 5.99
C VAL A 32 25.92 -10.33 7.14
N ASP A 33 26.17 -9.06 6.89
CA ASP A 33 25.99 -8.04 7.91
C ASP A 33 24.51 -7.79 8.20
N ILE A 34 23.70 -7.71 7.12
CA ILE A 34 22.25 -7.46 7.22
C ILE A 34 21.47 -8.54 6.45
N ALA A 35 20.56 -9.21 7.14
CA ALA A 35 19.60 -10.12 6.57
C ALA A 35 18.20 -9.48 6.56
N ILE A 36 17.51 -9.49 5.42
CA ILE A 36 16.16 -8.89 5.27
C ILE A 36 15.17 -10.00 4.98
N ILE A 37 14.09 -10.06 5.75
CA ILE A 37 12.98 -11.01 5.53
C ILE A 37 11.89 -10.33 4.73
N GLY A 38 11.71 -10.74 3.48
CA GLY A 38 10.71 -10.22 2.55
C GLY A 38 11.27 -9.28 1.49
N ALA A 39 10.94 -9.56 0.22
CA ALA A 39 11.29 -8.77 -0.96
C ALA A 39 10.11 -7.94 -1.48
N GLY A 40 9.31 -7.37 -0.57
CA GLY A 40 8.37 -6.29 -0.83
C GLY A 40 9.08 -4.93 -0.83
N TYR A 41 8.33 -3.85 -1.03
CA TYR A 41 8.90 -2.50 -1.06
C TYR A 41 9.74 -2.18 0.18
N THR A 42 9.25 -2.52 1.38
CA THR A 42 9.99 -2.24 2.63
C THR A 42 11.38 -2.87 2.63
N GLY A 43 11.47 -4.15 2.30
CA GLY A 43 12.77 -4.85 2.29
C GLY A 43 13.69 -4.35 1.17
N LEU A 44 13.12 -4.11 -0.01
CA LEU A 44 13.87 -3.63 -1.18
C LEU A 44 14.39 -2.20 -0.97
N TRP A 45 13.55 -1.27 -0.50
CA TRP A 45 13.98 0.10 -0.21
C TRP A 45 14.97 0.16 0.96
N SER A 46 14.80 -0.66 2.01
CA SER A 46 15.80 -0.77 3.08
C SER A 46 17.16 -1.20 2.53
N ALA A 47 17.18 -2.23 1.68
CA ALA A 47 18.43 -2.66 1.04
C ALA A 47 19.04 -1.56 0.15
N PHE A 48 18.20 -0.85 -0.62
CA PHE A 48 18.64 0.22 -1.52
C PHE A 48 19.29 1.37 -0.76
N HIS A 49 18.65 1.87 0.28
CA HIS A 49 19.20 2.98 1.06
C HIS A 49 20.44 2.56 1.85
N LEU A 50 20.45 1.38 2.46
CA LEU A 50 21.59 0.85 3.20
C LEU A 50 22.82 0.69 2.30
N ILE A 51 22.70 0.04 1.14
CA ILE A 51 23.84 -0.21 0.26
C ILE A 51 24.36 1.08 -0.39
N ASN A 52 23.48 2.06 -0.67
CA ASN A 52 23.90 3.35 -1.18
C ASN A 52 24.66 4.18 -0.12
N GLN A 53 24.28 4.08 1.15
CA GLN A 53 24.93 4.81 2.25
C GLN A 53 26.18 4.11 2.77
N ASN A 54 26.26 2.79 2.66
CA ASN A 54 27.42 2.00 3.04
C ASN A 54 27.69 0.89 2.00
N PRO A 55 28.42 1.19 0.90
CA PRO A 55 28.68 0.21 -0.16
C PRO A 55 29.49 -1.01 0.27
N GLY A 56 30.15 -0.96 1.44
CA GLY A 56 30.93 -2.08 1.98
C GLY A 56 30.10 -3.09 2.78
N ILE A 57 28.82 -2.81 3.04
CA ILE A 57 27.98 -3.67 3.85
C ILE A 57 27.43 -4.85 3.03
N SER A 58 27.52 -6.06 3.57
CA SER A 58 26.95 -7.25 2.93
C SER A 58 25.47 -7.41 3.29
N ILE A 59 24.59 -7.45 2.28
CA ILE A 59 23.13 -7.54 2.46
C ILE A 59 22.59 -8.74 1.68
N ALA A 60 21.69 -9.50 2.31
CA ALA A 60 20.91 -10.52 1.63
C ALA A 60 19.41 -10.42 2.00
N ILE A 61 18.55 -10.59 1.00
CA ILE A 61 17.10 -10.60 1.12
C ILE A 61 16.59 -12.03 0.95
N PHE A 62 15.71 -12.48 1.84
CA PHE A 62 15.13 -13.81 1.85
C PHE A 62 13.61 -13.69 1.63
N GLU A 63 13.15 -14.13 0.47
CA GLU A 63 11.76 -14.04 0.06
C GLU A 63 11.13 -15.44 -0.04
N ARG A 64 9.95 -15.59 0.55
CA ARG A 64 9.22 -16.86 0.54
C ARG A 64 8.86 -17.32 -0.87
N ASN A 65 8.40 -16.39 -1.70
CA ASN A 65 7.92 -16.63 -3.06
C ASN A 65 8.85 -15.93 -4.05
N CYS A 66 8.50 -14.72 -4.44
CA CYS A 66 9.22 -13.92 -5.41
C CYS A 66 9.16 -12.43 -5.09
N VAL A 67 10.07 -11.65 -5.64
CA VAL A 67 10.07 -10.18 -5.53
C VAL A 67 8.71 -9.61 -5.88
N GLY A 68 8.17 -8.82 -4.97
CA GLY A 68 6.87 -8.17 -5.13
C GLY A 68 5.66 -9.09 -4.98
N PHE A 69 5.80 -10.33 -4.50
CA PHE A 69 4.68 -11.26 -4.35
C PHE A 69 3.54 -10.72 -3.49
N GLY A 70 3.83 -10.01 -2.40
CA GLY A 70 2.82 -9.45 -1.49
C GLY A 70 2.10 -8.22 -2.06
N ALA A 71 1.63 -7.35 -1.18
CA ALA A 71 0.94 -6.11 -1.56
C ALA A 71 1.75 -5.22 -2.51
N SER A 72 3.08 -5.28 -2.47
CA SER A 72 3.97 -4.46 -3.30
C SER A 72 3.80 -4.68 -4.80
N GLY A 73 3.50 -5.88 -5.25
CA GLY A 73 3.25 -6.15 -6.67
C GLY A 73 1.77 -6.30 -7.04
N ARG A 74 0.84 -6.02 -6.11
CA ARG A 74 -0.60 -6.25 -6.28
C ARG A 74 -1.47 -5.05 -5.94
N ASN A 75 -0.86 -3.96 -5.40
CA ASN A 75 -1.58 -2.76 -4.96
C ASN A 75 -2.20 -1.98 -6.12
N GLY A 76 -2.91 -0.89 -5.79
CA GLY A 76 -3.60 -0.04 -6.76
C GLY A 76 -2.69 0.84 -7.60
N GLY A 77 -1.38 0.83 -7.38
CA GLY A 77 -0.40 1.59 -8.16
C GLY A 77 -0.45 3.09 -7.92
N TRP A 78 -0.67 3.50 -6.67
CA TRP A 78 -0.63 4.90 -6.25
C TRP A 78 0.64 5.18 -5.44
N ALA A 79 1.44 6.14 -5.87
CA ALA A 79 2.47 6.79 -5.06
C ALA A 79 1.88 8.11 -4.54
N SER A 80 1.29 8.07 -3.35
CA SER A 80 0.53 9.18 -2.75
C SER A 80 1.27 9.79 -1.57
N ALA A 81 1.04 11.08 -1.28
CA ALA A 81 1.54 11.75 -0.09
C ALA A 81 0.67 11.49 1.17
N LEU A 82 -0.14 10.42 1.15
CA LEU A 82 -1.01 10.07 2.28
C LEU A 82 -0.23 9.35 3.38
N TYR A 83 -0.38 9.84 4.60
CA TYR A 83 0.04 9.15 5.81
C TYR A 83 -1.11 8.27 6.34
N PRO A 84 -0.84 7.08 6.92
CA PRO A 84 -1.90 6.14 7.31
C PRO A 84 -2.95 6.64 8.31
N ILE A 85 -2.63 7.65 9.12
CA ILE A 85 -3.61 8.32 10.00
C ILE A 85 -3.95 9.71 9.48
N SER A 86 -5.14 10.20 9.80
CA SER A 86 -5.59 11.51 9.35
C SER A 86 -4.70 12.65 9.88
N HIS A 87 -4.59 13.73 9.10
CA HIS A 87 -3.84 14.92 9.50
C HIS A 87 -4.32 15.48 10.85
N GLU A 88 -5.64 15.55 11.05
CA GLU A 88 -6.23 16.03 12.31
C GLU A 88 -5.77 15.16 13.51
N ARG A 89 -5.75 13.85 13.34
CA ARG A 89 -5.27 12.94 14.37
C ARG A 89 -3.77 13.09 14.61
N LEU A 90 -2.98 13.19 13.55
CA LEU A 90 -1.53 13.39 13.63
C LEU A 90 -1.19 14.66 14.39
N LEU A 91 -1.87 15.77 14.06
CA LEU A 91 -1.73 17.05 14.76
C LEU A 91 -2.07 16.95 16.26
N ARG A 92 -3.18 16.30 16.57
CA ARG A 92 -3.65 16.12 17.95
C ARG A 92 -2.69 15.28 18.79
N GLU A 93 -2.14 14.21 18.24
CA GLU A 93 -1.34 13.23 18.97
C GLU A 93 0.16 13.58 18.99
N ASN A 94 0.68 14.26 17.96
CA ASN A 94 2.11 14.48 17.79
C ASN A 94 2.51 15.96 17.63
N GLY A 95 1.54 16.86 17.50
CA GLY A 95 1.79 18.30 17.36
C GLY A 95 2.11 18.76 15.93
N LEU A 96 2.24 20.07 15.76
CA LEU A 96 2.39 20.70 14.45
C LEU A 96 3.73 20.34 13.76
N GLU A 97 4.83 20.32 14.50
CA GLU A 97 6.17 20.04 13.93
C GLU A 97 6.22 18.64 13.31
N ALA A 98 5.70 17.63 14.02
CA ALA A 98 5.63 16.27 13.50
C ALA A 98 4.70 16.17 12.28
N ALA A 99 3.57 16.86 12.29
CA ALA A 99 2.65 16.89 11.15
C ALA A 99 3.29 17.53 9.91
N LEU A 100 4.01 18.64 10.07
CA LEU A 100 4.73 19.31 8.99
C LEU A 100 5.88 18.44 8.45
N LEU A 101 6.61 17.75 9.30
CA LEU A 101 7.69 16.84 8.90
C LEU A 101 7.13 15.65 8.09
N VAL A 102 6.07 15.01 8.57
CA VAL A 102 5.39 13.95 7.84
C VAL A 102 4.97 14.45 6.47
N ARG A 103 4.27 15.57 6.40
CA ARG A 103 3.85 16.18 5.14
C ARG A 103 5.03 16.37 4.19
N LYS A 104 6.10 17.04 4.64
CA LYS A 104 7.31 17.30 3.85
C LYS A 104 7.85 16.00 3.24
N LEU A 105 8.14 15.01 4.09
CA LEU A 105 8.81 13.78 3.64
C LEU A 105 7.93 12.93 2.73
N TRP A 106 6.59 12.87 2.94
CA TRP A 106 5.69 12.15 2.04
C TRP A 106 5.57 12.81 0.68
N HIS A 107 5.51 14.14 0.62
CA HIS A 107 5.52 14.88 -0.65
C HIS A 107 6.84 14.68 -1.40
N GLU A 108 7.98 14.80 -0.72
CA GLU A 108 9.32 14.59 -1.29
C GLU A 108 9.50 13.16 -1.80
N SER A 109 8.95 12.17 -1.13
CA SER A 109 9.09 10.75 -1.50
C SER A 109 8.55 10.44 -2.90
N ILE A 110 7.51 11.14 -3.36
CA ILE A 110 6.97 10.97 -4.71
C ILE A 110 8.02 11.40 -5.74
N THR A 111 8.66 12.54 -5.52
CA THR A 111 9.75 13.06 -6.38
C THR A 111 10.96 12.12 -6.34
N GLN A 112 11.33 11.63 -5.16
CA GLN A 112 12.45 10.71 -5.00
C GLN A 112 12.21 9.35 -5.67
N ILE A 113 10.97 8.85 -5.71
CA ILE A 113 10.60 7.64 -6.49
C ILE A 113 10.70 7.92 -8.00
N GLU A 114 10.31 9.10 -8.46
CA GLU A 114 10.47 9.53 -9.86
C GLU A 114 11.95 9.63 -10.25
N GLU A 115 12.76 10.27 -9.41
CA GLU A 115 14.22 10.37 -9.57
C GLU A 115 14.90 9.01 -9.60
N PHE A 116 14.47 8.09 -8.73
CA PHE A 116 14.93 6.71 -8.76
C PHE A 116 14.65 6.05 -10.11
N SER A 117 13.41 6.17 -10.62
CA SER A 117 13.06 5.58 -11.91
C SER A 117 13.88 6.12 -13.05
N THR A 118 14.16 7.42 -13.03
CA THR A 118 14.98 8.11 -14.03
C THR A 118 16.45 7.69 -13.93
N SER A 119 17.03 7.71 -12.74
CA SER A 119 18.45 7.40 -12.50
C SER A 119 18.78 5.93 -12.80
N GLU A 120 17.88 5.00 -12.47
CA GLU A 120 18.04 3.57 -12.77
C GLU A 120 17.58 3.21 -14.19
N LYS A 121 17.05 4.18 -14.96
CA LYS A 121 16.48 3.98 -16.30
C LYS A 121 15.40 2.90 -16.30
N ALA A 122 14.55 2.92 -15.27
CA ALA A 122 13.51 1.94 -15.03
C ALA A 122 12.15 2.51 -15.44
N ASP A 123 11.53 1.93 -16.46
CA ASP A 123 10.14 2.23 -16.82
C ASP A 123 9.20 1.59 -15.77
N ILE A 124 8.62 2.41 -14.91
CA ILE A 124 7.65 2.01 -13.89
C ILE A 124 6.25 2.55 -14.16
N ASP A 125 5.98 3.01 -15.40
CA ASP A 125 4.75 3.69 -15.82
C ASP A 125 4.40 4.91 -14.94
N PHE A 126 5.41 5.59 -14.40
CA PHE A 126 5.20 6.74 -13.52
C PHE A 126 4.54 7.90 -14.26
N TYR A 127 3.47 8.44 -13.67
CA TYR A 127 2.84 9.66 -14.17
C TYR A 127 2.21 10.45 -13.01
N ARG A 128 2.67 11.68 -12.79
CA ARG A 128 2.20 12.57 -11.72
C ARG A 128 0.93 13.31 -12.15
N GLY A 129 -0.21 12.61 -12.14
CA GLY A 129 -1.53 13.17 -12.46
C GLY A 129 -2.27 13.78 -11.28
N GLY A 130 -1.79 13.54 -10.07
CA GLY A 130 -2.50 13.89 -8.85
C GLY A 130 -3.62 12.91 -8.49
N THR A 131 -4.42 13.29 -7.51
CA THR A 131 -5.60 12.51 -7.05
C THR A 131 -6.84 13.39 -7.09
N LEU A 132 -7.91 12.86 -7.70
CA LEU A 132 -9.25 13.42 -7.64
C LEU A 132 -10.13 12.58 -6.70
N THR A 133 -10.61 13.18 -5.62
CA THR A 133 -11.63 12.58 -4.75
C THR A 133 -12.97 13.18 -5.08
N VAL A 134 -13.96 12.35 -5.46
CA VAL A 134 -15.26 12.81 -6.00
C VAL A 134 -16.40 12.56 -5.02
N ALA A 135 -17.22 13.58 -4.80
CA ALA A 135 -18.50 13.48 -4.10
C ALA A 135 -19.65 13.21 -5.09
N ARG A 136 -20.44 12.17 -4.85
CA ARG A 136 -21.58 11.76 -5.69
C ARG A 136 -22.93 11.86 -4.99
N ASN A 137 -22.96 12.32 -3.74
CA ASN A 137 -24.12 12.69 -2.97
C ASN A 137 -23.80 13.86 -2.03
N LYS A 138 -24.82 14.46 -1.41
CA LYS A 138 -24.65 15.63 -0.54
C LYS A 138 -23.83 15.33 0.71
N ALA A 139 -23.96 14.14 1.31
CA ALA A 139 -23.19 13.76 2.48
C ALA A 139 -21.69 13.70 2.18
N GLN A 140 -21.33 13.12 1.03
CA GLN A 140 -19.94 13.08 0.54
C GLN A 140 -19.41 14.48 0.25
N LEU A 141 -20.21 15.36 -0.39
CA LEU A 141 -19.78 16.73 -0.65
C LEU A 141 -19.55 17.52 0.64
N ASN A 142 -20.44 17.41 1.61
CA ASN A 142 -20.27 18.05 2.91
C ASN A 142 -19.02 17.54 3.65
N ARG A 143 -18.71 16.25 3.52
CA ARG A 143 -17.48 15.66 4.08
C ARG A 143 -16.25 16.28 3.44
N LEU A 144 -16.15 16.33 2.11
CA LEU A 144 -15.03 16.96 1.41
C LEU A 144 -14.87 18.43 1.78
N GLN A 145 -15.95 19.18 1.91
CA GLN A 145 -15.91 20.58 2.32
C GLN A 145 -15.38 20.76 3.73
N LYS A 146 -15.78 19.87 4.66
CA LYS A 146 -15.25 19.87 6.03
C LYS A 146 -13.76 19.49 6.05
N ASP A 147 -13.40 18.42 5.35
CA ASP A 147 -12.03 17.92 5.32
C ASP A 147 -11.08 18.94 4.67
N PHE A 148 -11.56 19.65 3.63
CA PHE A 148 -10.79 20.68 2.92
C PHE A 148 -10.21 21.73 3.87
N THR A 149 -10.94 22.14 4.91
CA THR A 149 -10.44 23.12 5.90
C THR A 149 -9.13 22.68 6.54
N SER A 150 -8.91 21.36 6.68
CA SER A 150 -7.68 20.80 7.23
C SER A 150 -6.59 20.59 6.16
N TYR A 151 -6.97 20.46 4.88
CA TYR A 151 -6.07 20.12 3.79
C TYR A 151 -5.74 21.29 2.83
N GLU A 152 -6.41 22.45 2.98
CA GLU A 152 -6.16 23.63 2.13
C GLU A 152 -4.69 24.06 2.19
N ALA A 153 -4.11 24.13 3.40
CA ALA A 153 -2.71 24.46 3.60
C ALA A 153 -1.75 23.39 3.04
N GLU A 154 -2.24 22.23 2.66
CA GLU A 154 -1.49 21.12 2.05
C GLU A 154 -1.54 21.13 0.53
N GLY A 155 -2.10 22.19 -0.08
CA GLY A 155 -2.17 22.32 -1.54
C GLY A 155 -3.29 21.51 -2.18
N TYR A 156 -4.31 21.14 -1.41
CA TYR A 156 -5.55 20.59 -1.96
C TYR A 156 -6.42 21.71 -2.53
N GLU A 157 -7.19 21.38 -3.55
CA GLU A 157 -8.13 22.28 -4.22
C GLU A 157 -9.54 21.70 -4.06
N LEU A 158 -10.48 22.51 -3.53
CA LEU A 158 -11.89 22.15 -3.52
C LEU A 158 -12.51 22.53 -4.86
N LEU A 159 -13.07 21.54 -5.56
CA LEU A 159 -13.59 21.69 -6.90
C LEU A 159 -15.12 21.66 -6.87
N ASN A 160 -15.76 22.61 -7.56
CA ASN A 160 -17.18 22.53 -7.87
C ASN A 160 -17.49 21.42 -8.90
N GLN A 161 -18.77 21.23 -9.22
CA GLN A 161 -19.19 20.20 -10.15
C GLN A 161 -18.54 20.32 -11.53
N ASN A 162 -18.51 21.52 -12.10
CA ASN A 162 -17.97 21.75 -13.45
C ASN A 162 -16.46 21.55 -13.49
N GLU A 163 -15.73 22.03 -12.49
CA GLU A 163 -14.28 21.85 -12.33
C GLU A 163 -13.93 20.36 -12.17
N SER A 164 -14.64 19.65 -11.32
CA SER A 164 -14.45 18.22 -11.12
C SER A 164 -14.71 17.43 -12.41
N MET A 165 -15.82 17.75 -13.12
CA MET A 165 -16.18 17.10 -14.38
C MET A 165 -15.29 17.49 -15.56
N SER A 166 -14.61 18.64 -15.51
CA SER A 166 -13.62 19.00 -16.54
C SER A 166 -12.37 18.12 -16.49
N ARG A 167 -12.04 17.55 -15.31
CA ARG A 167 -10.96 16.59 -15.14
C ARG A 167 -11.40 15.18 -15.55
N ILE A 168 -12.49 14.70 -14.94
CA ILE A 168 -13.05 13.37 -15.21
C ILE A 168 -14.56 13.44 -15.13
N LYS A 169 -15.25 13.06 -16.20
CA LYS A 169 -16.72 13.06 -16.26
C LYS A 169 -17.28 11.83 -15.56
N ILE A 170 -17.49 11.95 -14.26
CA ILE A 170 -18.06 10.89 -13.42
C ILE A 170 -19.55 11.12 -13.26
N SER A 171 -20.34 10.07 -13.51
CA SER A 171 -21.78 10.12 -13.36
C SER A 171 -22.21 10.54 -11.94
N ARG A 172 -23.11 11.52 -11.84
CA ARG A 172 -23.63 12.11 -10.59
C ARG A 172 -22.57 12.84 -9.73
N ALA A 173 -21.45 13.25 -10.28
CA ALA A 173 -20.52 14.09 -9.54
C ALA A 173 -21.19 15.42 -9.13
N LEU A 174 -21.02 15.81 -7.88
CA LEU A 174 -21.51 17.08 -7.30
C LEU A 174 -20.36 18.06 -7.06
N GLY A 175 -19.13 17.59 -7.05
CA GLY A 175 -17.89 18.29 -6.82
C GLY A 175 -16.81 17.31 -6.42
N GLY A 176 -15.62 17.84 -6.08
CA GLY A 176 -14.48 17.02 -5.73
C GLY A 176 -13.44 17.78 -4.92
N MET A 177 -12.41 17.08 -4.55
CA MET A 177 -11.18 17.62 -3.98
C MET A 177 -10.00 17.06 -4.76
N TYR A 178 -9.06 17.91 -5.16
CA TYR A 178 -7.90 17.53 -5.95
C TYR A 178 -6.60 17.88 -5.24
N THR A 179 -5.61 17.03 -5.38
CA THR A 179 -4.21 17.33 -5.06
C THR A 179 -3.30 16.83 -6.16
N ARG A 180 -2.22 17.56 -6.44
CA ARG A 180 -1.18 17.14 -7.38
C ARG A 180 -0.22 16.10 -6.81
N ASP A 181 -0.28 15.83 -5.51
CA ASP A 181 0.69 15.03 -4.76
C ASP A 181 0.32 13.55 -4.74
N CYS A 182 0.17 13.02 -5.93
CA CYS A 182 0.05 11.59 -6.22
C CYS A 182 0.52 11.30 -7.63
N ALA A 183 1.12 10.13 -7.81
CA ALA A 183 1.44 9.59 -9.11
C ALA A 183 0.87 8.18 -9.27
N ARG A 184 0.42 7.85 -10.47
CA ARG A 184 0.19 6.45 -10.82
C ARG A 184 1.52 5.75 -11.10
N ILE A 185 1.60 4.48 -10.80
CA ILE A 185 2.72 3.60 -11.12
C ILE A 185 2.24 2.21 -11.53
N HIS A 186 3.12 1.43 -12.13
CA HIS A 186 2.95 -0.02 -12.25
C HIS A 186 3.67 -0.69 -11.08
N PRO A 187 2.96 -1.20 -10.06
CA PRO A 187 3.58 -1.58 -8.80
C PRO A 187 4.61 -2.72 -8.93
N LEU A 188 4.35 -3.71 -9.77
CA LEU A 188 5.28 -4.82 -9.95
C LEU A 188 6.54 -4.39 -10.72
N LYS A 189 6.44 -3.47 -11.69
CA LYS A 189 7.61 -2.88 -12.35
C LYS A 189 8.49 -2.13 -11.35
N LEU A 190 7.91 -1.35 -10.43
CA LEU A 190 8.66 -0.69 -9.38
C LEU A 190 9.40 -1.69 -8.48
N ALA A 191 8.74 -2.76 -8.02
CA ALA A 191 9.40 -3.78 -7.19
C ALA A 191 10.58 -4.46 -7.92
N GLN A 192 10.41 -4.80 -9.20
CA GLN A 192 11.47 -5.39 -10.02
C GLN A 192 12.60 -4.40 -10.30
N ALA A 193 12.30 -3.13 -10.51
CA ALA A 193 13.29 -2.08 -10.70
C ALA A 193 14.18 -1.91 -9.46
N ILE A 194 13.58 -1.84 -8.26
CA ILE A 194 14.35 -1.73 -7.02
C ILE A 194 15.21 -2.98 -6.82
N ALA A 195 14.64 -4.18 -7.04
CA ALA A 195 15.40 -5.43 -6.94
C ALA A 195 16.60 -5.46 -7.89
N GLY A 196 16.42 -5.06 -9.16
CA GLY A 196 17.52 -4.93 -10.11
C GLY A 196 18.59 -3.92 -9.68
N ALA A 197 18.15 -2.79 -9.10
CA ALA A 197 19.06 -1.74 -8.62
C ALA A 197 19.92 -2.21 -7.45
N VAL A 198 19.34 -2.95 -6.48
CA VAL A 198 20.12 -3.47 -5.33
C VAL A 198 21.01 -4.61 -5.73
N GLU A 199 20.57 -5.48 -6.66
CA GLU A 199 21.43 -6.57 -7.20
C GLU A 199 22.66 -6.03 -7.93
N LYS A 200 22.52 -4.96 -8.73
CA LYS A 200 23.65 -4.27 -9.38
C LYS A 200 24.70 -3.75 -8.36
N ARG A 201 24.27 -3.49 -7.14
CA ARG A 201 25.11 -3.00 -6.02
C ARG A 201 25.61 -4.13 -5.12
N GLY A 202 25.41 -5.40 -5.50
CA GLY A 202 25.94 -6.56 -4.79
C GLY A 202 25.01 -7.17 -3.73
N VAL A 203 23.78 -6.65 -3.54
CA VAL A 203 22.80 -7.29 -2.67
C VAL A 203 22.34 -8.62 -3.27
N LYS A 204 22.32 -9.68 -2.45
CA LYS A 204 21.83 -11.00 -2.86
C LYS A 204 20.33 -11.12 -2.54
N ILE A 205 19.55 -11.60 -3.49
CA ILE A 205 18.11 -11.88 -3.29
C ILE A 205 17.89 -13.38 -3.50
N PHE A 206 17.36 -14.04 -2.48
CA PHE A 206 17.00 -15.46 -2.50
C PHE A 206 15.47 -15.58 -2.54
N GLU A 207 14.92 -15.98 -3.68
CA GLU A 207 13.51 -16.31 -3.83
C GLU A 207 13.23 -17.77 -3.43
N ASN A 208 11.96 -18.14 -3.27
CA ASN A 208 11.56 -19.49 -2.82
C ASN A 208 12.29 -19.93 -1.53
N THR A 209 12.56 -18.97 -0.67
CA THR A 209 13.33 -19.17 0.56
C THR A 209 12.53 -18.70 1.78
N PRO A 210 11.51 -19.47 2.20
CA PRO A 210 10.71 -19.10 3.36
C PRO A 210 11.53 -19.15 4.66
N VAL A 211 11.59 -18.02 5.36
CA VAL A 211 12.13 -17.97 6.72
C VAL A 211 11.10 -18.57 7.69
N LYS A 212 11.47 -19.62 8.40
CA LYS A 212 10.64 -20.34 9.36
C LYS A 212 10.61 -19.67 10.74
N SER A 213 11.76 -19.17 11.17
CA SER A 213 11.92 -18.46 12.44
C SER A 213 13.15 -17.56 12.39
N TYR A 214 13.19 -16.61 13.32
CA TYR A 214 14.34 -15.75 13.53
C TYR A 214 14.59 -15.58 15.04
N SER A 215 15.82 -15.30 15.38
CA SER A 215 16.29 -14.93 16.72
C SER A 215 17.34 -13.83 16.61
N THR A 216 17.94 -13.45 17.70
CA THR A 216 19.14 -12.59 17.68
C THR A 216 20.22 -13.22 16.80
N ASN A 217 20.63 -12.50 15.75
CA ASN A 217 21.70 -12.87 14.82
C ASN A 217 21.50 -14.13 13.96
N GLU A 218 20.32 -14.77 13.95
CA GLU A 218 20.10 -15.98 13.16
C GLU A 218 18.71 -16.02 12.51
N LEU A 219 18.65 -16.42 11.23
CA LEU A 219 17.43 -16.85 10.54
C LEU A 219 17.49 -18.33 10.23
N ILE A 220 16.36 -19.03 10.36
CA ILE A 220 16.23 -20.43 10.00
C ILE A 220 15.33 -20.52 8.76
N THR A 221 15.86 -21.09 7.69
CA THR A 221 15.14 -21.43 6.46
C THR A 221 14.95 -22.95 6.32
N ALA A 222 14.36 -23.38 5.22
CA ALA A 222 14.27 -24.83 4.93
C ALA A 222 15.64 -25.44 4.56
N ASN A 223 16.53 -24.65 3.92
CA ASN A 223 17.72 -25.13 3.22
C ASN A 223 19.02 -24.57 3.79
N GLY A 224 18.99 -23.86 4.92
CA GLY A 224 20.18 -23.33 5.55
C GLY A 224 19.87 -22.31 6.65
N LYS A 225 20.88 -22.02 7.43
CA LYS A 225 20.88 -20.98 8.45
C LYS A 225 21.56 -19.72 7.90
N VAL A 226 21.03 -18.57 8.30
CA VAL A 226 21.63 -17.28 7.96
C VAL A 226 22.08 -16.59 9.24
N ARG A 227 23.34 -16.25 9.33
CA ARG A 227 23.87 -15.42 10.42
C ARG A 227 23.98 -13.98 9.95
N ALA A 228 23.45 -13.05 10.76
CA ALA A 228 23.52 -11.62 10.46
C ALA A 228 23.66 -10.79 11.74
N LYS A 229 24.36 -9.68 11.67
CA LYS A 229 24.42 -8.71 12.78
C LYS A 229 23.11 -7.99 12.99
N THR A 230 22.43 -7.68 11.89
CA THR A 230 21.10 -7.04 11.89
C THR A 230 20.14 -7.84 11.03
N ILE A 231 18.92 -8.02 11.54
CA ILE A 231 17.82 -8.67 10.83
C ILE A 231 16.70 -7.66 10.67
N ILE A 232 16.30 -7.39 9.42
CA ILE A 232 15.17 -6.52 9.10
C ILE A 232 13.94 -7.38 8.79
N ILE A 233 12.86 -7.22 9.55
CA ILE A 233 11.60 -7.91 9.36
C ILE A 233 10.69 -7.00 8.53
N ALA A 234 10.58 -7.29 7.21
CA ALA A 234 9.85 -6.52 6.21
C ALA A 234 8.68 -7.33 5.63
N THR A 235 7.94 -8.02 6.51
CA THR A 235 6.92 -9.01 6.12
C THR A 235 5.48 -8.48 6.16
N GLU A 236 5.28 -7.26 6.57
CA GLU A 236 4.02 -6.50 6.57
C GLU A 236 2.81 -7.39 7.01
N ALA A 237 1.80 -7.59 6.16
CA ALA A 237 0.63 -8.42 6.45
C ALA A 237 0.95 -9.88 6.80
N TYR A 238 2.13 -10.37 6.41
CA TYR A 238 2.57 -11.74 6.71
C TYR A 238 3.28 -11.86 8.07
N SER A 239 3.49 -10.76 8.79
CA SER A 239 4.15 -10.75 10.11
C SER A 239 3.49 -11.69 11.14
N PRO A 240 2.14 -11.87 11.18
CA PRO A 240 1.51 -12.79 12.13
C PRO A 240 1.91 -14.27 12.00
N GLN A 241 2.62 -14.63 10.93
CA GLN A 241 3.18 -16.00 10.78
C GLN A 241 4.32 -16.29 11.76
N PHE A 242 4.98 -15.23 12.26
CA PHE A 242 5.98 -15.35 13.33
C PHE A 242 5.30 -15.24 14.69
N ASN A 243 5.59 -16.18 15.58
CA ASN A 243 4.97 -16.25 16.91
C ASN A 243 5.10 -14.95 17.71
N GLN A 244 6.26 -14.28 17.60
CA GLN A 244 6.54 -13.00 18.27
C GLN A 244 5.64 -11.86 17.76
N LEU A 245 5.10 -11.97 16.52
CA LEU A 245 4.32 -10.93 15.84
C LEU A 245 2.86 -11.32 15.60
N LYS A 246 2.40 -12.42 16.21
CA LYS A 246 1.08 -13.03 15.93
C LYS A 246 -0.12 -12.07 16.05
N ARG A 247 0.00 -11.04 16.89
CA ARG A 247 -1.06 -10.05 17.14
C ARG A 247 -0.64 -8.61 16.85
N SER A 248 0.49 -8.42 16.16
CA SER A 248 1.01 -7.08 15.86
C SER A 248 0.20 -6.37 14.77
N VAL A 249 -0.24 -7.09 13.76
CA VAL A 249 -1.09 -6.61 12.67
C VAL A 249 -2.13 -7.66 12.31
N VAL A 250 -3.20 -7.24 11.65
CA VAL A 250 -4.17 -8.14 11.02
C VAL A 250 -4.08 -8.02 9.51
N PRO A 251 -4.14 -9.14 8.75
CA PRO A 251 -4.22 -9.11 7.30
C PRO A 251 -5.66 -8.81 6.87
N LEU A 252 -5.91 -7.59 6.40
CA LEU A 252 -7.16 -7.24 5.73
C LEU A 252 -6.93 -7.23 4.22
N TYR A 253 -7.83 -7.86 3.48
CA TYR A 253 -7.71 -7.96 2.03
C TYR A 253 -8.25 -6.71 1.35
N SER A 254 -7.48 -6.21 0.37
CA SER A 254 -7.95 -5.28 -0.64
C SER A 254 -8.00 -6.01 -1.99
N LEU A 255 -9.15 -5.93 -2.66
CA LEU A 255 -9.40 -6.65 -3.90
C LEU A 255 -9.53 -5.66 -5.05
N LEU A 256 -9.13 -6.09 -6.25
CA LEU A 256 -9.10 -5.26 -7.44
C LEU A 256 -9.71 -5.99 -8.64
N VAL A 257 -10.23 -5.20 -9.58
CA VAL A 257 -10.59 -5.63 -10.93
C VAL A 257 -9.98 -4.69 -11.96
N ALA A 258 -9.75 -5.17 -13.17
CA ALA A 258 -9.35 -4.32 -14.28
C ALA A 258 -10.13 -4.64 -15.55
N THR A 259 -10.40 -3.61 -16.34
CA THR A 259 -11.04 -3.74 -17.65
C THR A 259 -10.08 -4.36 -18.67
N GLU A 260 -10.58 -4.75 -19.81
CA GLU A 260 -9.79 -4.83 -21.05
C GLU A 260 -9.22 -3.44 -21.42
N PRO A 261 -8.25 -3.33 -22.34
CA PRO A 261 -7.82 -2.03 -22.85
C PRO A 261 -9.00 -1.30 -23.48
N LEU A 262 -9.23 -0.07 -23.03
CA LEU A 262 -10.36 0.73 -23.47
C LEU A 262 -9.94 1.61 -24.66
N PRO A 263 -10.80 1.76 -25.69
CA PRO A 263 -10.48 2.53 -26.89
C PRO A 263 -10.46 4.02 -26.62
N GLU A 264 -9.83 4.78 -27.51
CA GLU A 264 -9.70 6.23 -27.39
C GLU A 264 -11.05 6.95 -27.33
N VAL A 265 -12.06 6.43 -28.01
CA VAL A 265 -13.43 6.98 -27.95
C VAL A 265 -13.97 7.00 -26.52
N PHE A 266 -13.72 5.97 -25.72
CA PHE A 266 -14.09 5.93 -24.31
C PHE A 266 -13.38 7.03 -23.52
N TRP A 267 -12.06 7.18 -23.69
CA TRP A 267 -11.26 8.16 -22.96
C TRP A 267 -11.65 9.61 -23.32
N ASN A 268 -12.02 9.85 -24.57
CA ASN A 268 -12.52 11.14 -25.01
C ASN A 268 -13.91 11.45 -24.40
N GLU A 269 -14.77 10.44 -24.28
CA GLU A 269 -16.07 10.60 -23.64
C GLU A 269 -15.94 10.95 -22.16
N VAL A 270 -15.12 10.20 -21.40
CA VAL A 270 -14.97 10.39 -19.95
C VAL A 270 -14.02 11.55 -19.60
N GLY A 271 -13.20 12.02 -20.55
CA GLY A 271 -12.30 13.16 -20.37
C GLY A 271 -11.11 12.92 -19.42
N TRP A 272 -10.82 11.68 -19.06
CA TRP A 272 -9.75 11.32 -18.13
C TRP A 272 -8.37 11.37 -18.83
N LYS A 273 -7.82 12.58 -18.97
CA LYS A 273 -6.60 12.85 -19.78
C LYS A 273 -5.32 12.87 -18.98
N GLU A 274 -5.35 13.44 -17.77
CA GLU A 274 -4.17 13.69 -16.96
C GLU A 274 -3.79 12.50 -16.06
N ASN A 275 -4.41 11.33 -16.28
CA ASN A 275 -4.14 10.10 -15.54
C ASN A 275 -4.18 10.29 -14.01
N GLU A 276 -5.04 11.15 -13.53
CA GLU A 276 -5.28 11.30 -12.10
C GLU A 276 -5.63 9.94 -11.49
N THR A 277 -5.19 9.70 -10.30
CA THR A 277 -5.75 8.64 -9.48
C THR A 277 -7.12 9.11 -8.97
N LEU A 278 -8.05 8.18 -8.78
CA LEU A 278 -9.46 8.51 -8.53
C LEU A 278 -10.00 7.76 -7.33
N SER A 279 -10.66 8.47 -6.41
CA SER A 279 -11.40 7.88 -5.30
C SER A 279 -12.77 8.55 -5.10
N PRO A 280 -13.76 7.84 -4.55
CA PRO A 280 -14.98 8.47 -4.06
C PRO A 280 -14.78 8.96 -2.62
N ALA A 281 -15.54 9.97 -2.21
CA ALA A 281 -15.58 10.42 -0.82
C ALA A 281 -16.48 9.49 0.04
N SER A 282 -16.29 8.17 -0.04
CA SER A 282 -17.05 7.13 0.69
C SER A 282 -16.35 6.71 1.98
N HIS A 283 -17.08 6.03 2.88
CA HIS A 283 -16.50 5.44 4.09
C HIS A 283 -15.65 4.20 3.79
N LEU A 284 -16.10 3.36 2.86
CA LEU A 284 -15.27 2.29 2.34
C LEU A 284 -14.26 2.85 1.35
N ILE A 285 -12.99 2.56 1.61
CA ILE A 285 -11.90 2.99 0.74
C ILE A 285 -12.02 2.28 -0.60
N VAL A 286 -12.11 3.08 -1.67
CA VAL A 286 -12.04 2.65 -3.07
C VAL A 286 -11.04 3.54 -3.78
N TYR A 287 -10.31 2.97 -4.70
CA TYR A 287 -9.29 3.67 -5.47
C TYR A 287 -9.27 3.15 -6.91
N ALA A 288 -8.99 4.01 -7.86
CA ALA A 288 -8.87 3.64 -9.26
C ALA A 288 -7.75 4.42 -9.96
N GLN A 289 -7.20 3.83 -11.02
CA GLN A 289 -6.28 4.53 -11.93
C GLN A 289 -6.57 4.15 -13.38
N ARG A 290 -6.22 5.04 -14.30
CA ARG A 290 -6.02 4.72 -15.70
C ARG A 290 -4.61 4.18 -15.87
N THR A 291 -4.46 2.93 -16.33
CA THR A 291 -3.15 2.27 -16.52
C THR A 291 -2.46 2.78 -17.80
N ALA A 292 -1.16 2.51 -17.92
CA ALA A 292 -0.40 2.93 -19.11
C ALA A 292 -0.87 2.24 -20.40
N ASP A 293 -1.48 1.06 -20.29
CA ASP A 293 -2.08 0.31 -21.40
C ASP A 293 -3.58 0.58 -21.57
N ASN A 294 -4.06 1.74 -21.08
CA ASN A 294 -5.42 2.23 -21.25
C ASN A 294 -6.51 1.32 -20.67
N ARG A 295 -6.33 0.81 -19.45
CA ARG A 295 -7.37 0.13 -18.69
C ARG A 295 -7.78 0.96 -17.47
N ILE A 296 -8.92 0.65 -16.89
CA ILE A 296 -9.27 1.09 -15.55
C ILE A 296 -8.98 -0.06 -14.59
N ALA A 297 -8.02 0.13 -13.70
CA ALA A 297 -7.82 -0.71 -12.53
C ALA A 297 -8.51 -0.06 -11.34
N ILE A 298 -9.46 -0.77 -10.71
CA ILE A 298 -10.23 -0.28 -9.56
C ILE A 298 -10.16 -1.30 -8.43
N GLY A 299 -9.88 -0.84 -7.23
CA GLY A 299 -9.79 -1.65 -6.04
C GLY A 299 -10.49 -1.04 -4.85
N GLY A 300 -10.65 -1.83 -3.80
CA GLY A 300 -11.27 -1.36 -2.58
C GLY A 300 -11.22 -2.37 -1.45
N ARG A 301 -11.53 -1.88 -0.27
CA ARG A 301 -11.74 -2.69 0.93
C ARG A 301 -13.16 -3.30 0.91
N GLY A 302 -13.43 -4.21 1.82
CA GLY A 302 -14.73 -4.87 1.95
C GLY A 302 -14.65 -6.38 1.85
N ALA A 303 -13.46 -6.93 1.59
CA ALA A 303 -13.22 -8.36 1.74
C ALA A 303 -13.20 -8.75 3.23
N PRO A 304 -13.72 -9.95 3.58
CA PRO A 304 -13.80 -10.37 4.98
C PRO A 304 -12.41 -10.63 5.58
N TYR A 305 -12.26 -10.35 6.88
CA TYR A 305 -11.13 -10.83 7.65
C TYR A 305 -11.24 -12.35 7.87
N HIS A 306 -10.16 -13.07 7.67
CA HIS A 306 -10.13 -14.52 7.85
C HIS A 306 -9.63 -14.89 9.26
N TYR A 307 -10.38 -15.77 9.93
CA TYR A 307 -10.13 -16.18 11.31
C TYR A 307 -8.67 -16.56 11.55
N ASN A 308 -8.15 -16.17 12.71
CA ASN A 308 -6.76 -16.41 13.13
C ASN A 308 -5.70 -15.83 12.19
N SER A 309 -5.98 -14.68 11.56
CA SER A 309 -5.09 -14.02 10.58
C SER A 309 -4.63 -14.95 9.45
N SER A 310 -5.50 -15.87 9.05
CA SER A 310 -5.20 -16.82 7.98
C SER A 310 -5.00 -16.08 6.65
N ILE A 311 -3.92 -16.43 5.95
CA ILE A 311 -3.59 -15.92 4.60
C ILE A 311 -3.48 -17.12 3.67
N LYS A 312 -4.26 -17.09 2.58
CA LYS A 312 -4.24 -18.13 1.54
C LYS A 312 -4.45 -17.47 0.18
N ASN A 313 -3.92 -18.08 -0.87
CA ASN A 313 -4.07 -17.58 -2.24
C ASN A 313 -5.54 -17.53 -2.71
N GLU A 314 -6.38 -18.44 -2.22
CA GLU A 314 -7.81 -18.45 -2.52
C GLU A 314 -8.57 -17.21 -2.03
N TYR A 315 -8.03 -16.50 -1.02
CA TYR A 315 -8.60 -15.27 -0.48
C TYR A 315 -8.31 -14.02 -1.33
N ASP A 316 -7.40 -14.13 -2.28
CA ASP A 316 -7.15 -13.08 -3.27
C ASP A 316 -8.32 -12.89 -4.24
N TYR A 317 -9.31 -13.80 -4.19
CA TYR A 317 -10.54 -13.71 -4.98
C TYR A 317 -11.78 -13.85 -4.09
N HIS A 318 -12.73 -12.91 -4.25
CA HIS A 318 -14.03 -12.96 -3.58
C HIS A 318 -15.12 -12.44 -4.54
N ALA A 319 -15.95 -13.36 -5.07
CA ALA A 319 -16.89 -13.07 -6.15
C ALA A 319 -17.79 -11.86 -5.91
N LYS A 320 -18.39 -11.75 -4.69
CA LYS A 320 -19.29 -10.64 -4.35
C LYS A 320 -18.59 -9.29 -4.32
N VAL A 321 -17.35 -9.24 -3.77
CA VAL A 321 -16.59 -7.99 -3.68
C VAL A 321 -16.13 -7.54 -5.07
N HIS A 322 -15.59 -8.45 -5.88
CA HIS A 322 -15.19 -8.13 -7.25
C HIS A 322 -16.38 -7.67 -8.10
N GLU A 323 -17.55 -8.31 -7.94
CA GLU A 323 -18.76 -7.87 -8.65
C GLU A 323 -19.23 -6.49 -8.16
N SER A 324 -19.11 -6.19 -6.87
CA SER A 324 -19.41 -4.85 -6.35
C SER A 324 -18.49 -3.78 -6.93
N LEU A 325 -17.20 -4.07 -7.11
CA LEU A 325 -16.25 -3.16 -7.76
C LEU A 325 -16.59 -2.92 -9.24
N ARG A 326 -16.96 -3.99 -9.99
CA ARG A 326 -17.41 -3.84 -11.39
C ARG A 326 -18.67 -2.97 -11.49
N LYS A 327 -19.67 -3.21 -10.63
CA LYS A 327 -20.89 -2.39 -10.56
C LYS A 327 -20.56 -0.94 -10.22
N LEU A 328 -19.66 -0.71 -9.30
CA LEU A 328 -19.22 0.64 -8.92
C LEU A 328 -18.57 1.36 -10.10
N ALA A 329 -17.62 0.71 -10.77
CA ALA A 329 -16.97 1.28 -11.95
C ALA A 329 -17.97 1.65 -13.06
N ARG A 330 -18.92 0.74 -13.36
CA ARG A 330 -20.02 1.00 -14.31
C ARG A 330 -20.94 2.11 -13.85
N SER A 331 -21.13 2.29 -12.55
CA SER A 331 -21.92 3.40 -12.02
C SER A 331 -21.21 4.76 -12.14
N TRP A 332 -19.87 4.77 -12.21
CA TRP A 332 -19.09 5.97 -12.47
C TRP A 332 -19.06 6.30 -13.96
N PHE A 333 -18.87 5.28 -14.77
CA PHE A 333 -18.72 5.36 -16.22
C PHE A 333 -19.71 4.39 -16.89
N PRO A 334 -20.95 4.84 -17.21
CA PRO A 334 -21.95 3.97 -17.82
C PRO A 334 -21.49 3.30 -19.13
N ALA A 335 -20.64 3.94 -19.91
CA ALA A 335 -20.06 3.36 -21.11
C ALA A 335 -19.29 2.03 -20.86
N LEU A 336 -18.86 1.75 -19.62
CA LEU A 336 -18.24 0.47 -19.25
C LEU A 336 -19.20 -0.74 -19.33
N HIS A 337 -20.49 -0.54 -19.59
CA HIS A 337 -21.38 -1.66 -19.85
C HIS A 337 -21.04 -2.38 -21.16
N GLU A 338 -20.41 -1.71 -22.12
CA GLU A 338 -19.99 -2.24 -23.41
C GLU A 338 -18.65 -3.02 -23.32
N PHE A 339 -17.94 -2.97 -22.16
CA PHE A 339 -16.60 -3.52 -22.01
C PHE A 339 -16.53 -4.57 -20.91
N SER A 340 -15.55 -5.51 -21.10
CA SER A 340 -15.30 -6.60 -20.18
C SER A 340 -14.29 -6.22 -19.10
N PHE A 341 -14.42 -6.87 -17.93
CA PHE A 341 -13.40 -6.88 -16.89
C PHE A 341 -12.62 -8.19 -17.02
N THR A 342 -11.35 -8.09 -17.38
CA THR A 342 -10.51 -9.23 -17.72
C THR A 342 -9.70 -9.76 -16.55
N HIS A 343 -9.50 -8.96 -15.50
CA HIS A 343 -8.70 -9.32 -14.34
C HIS A 343 -9.47 -9.12 -13.04
N ALA A 344 -9.18 -10.00 -12.07
CA ALA A 344 -9.68 -9.92 -10.70
C ALA A 344 -8.62 -10.54 -9.78
N TRP A 345 -8.13 -9.76 -8.82
CA TRP A 345 -7.07 -10.19 -7.90
C TRP A 345 -7.17 -9.46 -6.57
N GLY A 346 -6.26 -9.74 -5.66
CA GLY A 346 -6.16 -9.04 -4.39
C GLY A 346 -4.90 -9.39 -3.63
N GLY A 347 -4.87 -8.95 -2.39
CA GLY A 347 -3.80 -9.26 -1.44
C GLY A 347 -4.06 -8.67 -0.07
N PRO A 348 -3.41 -9.22 0.96
CA PRO A 348 -3.54 -8.74 2.33
C PRO A 348 -2.70 -7.49 2.56
N LEU A 349 -3.25 -6.57 3.36
CA LEU A 349 -2.60 -5.39 3.93
C LEU A 349 -2.49 -5.57 5.43
N GLY A 350 -1.37 -5.22 6.04
CA GLY A 350 -1.17 -5.26 7.48
C GLY A 350 -1.77 -4.03 8.16
N ILE A 351 -2.73 -4.24 9.04
CA ILE A 351 -3.37 -3.18 9.79
C ILE A 351 -2.96 -3.31 11.27
N ALA A 352 -2.26 -2.31 11.79
CA ALA A 352 -2.00 -2.17 13.22
C ALA A 352 -3.30 -1.81 13.97
N ARG A 353 -3.39 -2.17 15.29
CA ARG A 353 -4.62 -2.00 16.07
C ARG A 353 -5.07 -0.54 16.18
N ASP A 354 -4.12 0.37 16.23
CA ASP A 354 -4.30 1.82 16.29
C ASP A 354 -4.14 2.53 14.95
N TRP A 355 -3.98 1.77 13.85
CA TRP A 355 -3.76 2.28 12.49
C TRP A 355 -2.44 3.01 12.28
N HIS A 356 -1.57 3.08 13.29
CA HIS A 356 -0.26 3.69 13.18
C HIS A 356 0.75 2.77 12.50
N PRO A 357 1.51 3.27 11.52
CA PRO A 357 2.69 2.59 11.03
C PRO A 357 3.81 2.64 12.08
N SER A 358 4.73 1.70 11.98
CA SER A 358 5.85 1.63 12.93
C SER A 358 7.15 1.29 12.21
N VAL A 359 8.21 1.98 12.61
CA VAL A 359 9.60 1.69 12.22
C VAL A 359 10.44 1.61 13.49
N SER A 360 11.11 0.49 13.71
CA SER A 360 11.88 0.29 14.95
C SER A 360 13.16 -0.48 14.73
N TYR A 361 14.14 -0.26 15.59
CA TYR A 361 15.39 -1.00 15.66
C TYR A 361 15.77 -1.28 17.10
N ASP A 362 15.68 -2.55 17.50
CA ASP A 362 16.24 -3.03 18.77
C ASP A 362 17.73 -3.31 18.59
N ARG A 363 18.55 -2.32 18.91
CA ARG A 363 20.01 -2.34 18.74
C ARG A 363 20.68 -3.44 19.57
N LYS A 364 20.14 -3.76 20.75
CA LYS A 364 20.67 -4.80 21.62
C LYS A 364 20.57 -6.18 20.99
N ASN A 365 19.45 -6.45 20.31
CA ASN A 365 19.18 -7.74 19.69
C ASN A 365 19.43 -7.75 18.19
N GLY A 366 19.80 -6.63 17.57
CA GLY A 366 20.01 -6.50 16.14
C GLY A 366 18.73 -6.72 15.31
N LEU A 367 17.54 -6.43 15.87
CA LEU A 367 16.26 -6.66 15.21
C LEU A 367 15.62 -5.34 14.79
N ALA A 368 15.41 -5.17 13.49
CA ALA A 368 14.74 -4.03 12.91
C ALA A 368 13.40 -4.44 12.28
N ARG A 369 12.41 -3.54 12.28
CA ARG A 369 11.11 -3.80 11.70
C ARG A 369 10.48 -2.53 11.15
N ALA A 370 9.73 -2.65 10.03
CA ALA A 370 8.86 -1.62 9.52
C ALA A 370 7.59 -2.23 8.93
N GLY A 371 6.46 -1.52 9.03
CA GLY A 371 5.16 -1.98 8.51
C GLY A 371 3.96 -1.31 9.16
N GLY A 372 2.76 -1.85 8.90
CA GLY A 372 1.51 -1.29 9.40
C GLY A 372 1.04 -0.07 8.60
N TYR A 373 1.35 -0.02 7.30
CA TYR A 373 1.06 1.15 6.44
C TYR A 373 -0.42 1.28 6.04
N VAL A 374 -1.28 0.39 6.45
CA VAL A 374 -2.74 0.49 6.30
C VAL A 374 -3.24 0.71 4.85
N GLY A 375 -2.41 0.40 3.85
CA GLY A 375 -2.71 0.59 2.43
C GLY A 375 -1.87 1.67 1.74
N ASP A 376 -1.29 2.62 2.47
CA ASP A 376 -0.46 3.70 1.94
C ASP A 376 1.04 3.31 1.91
N GLY A 377 1.31 2.08 1.48
CA GLY A 377 2.63 1.46 1.59
C GLY A 377 3.63 1.79 0.48
N VAL A 378 3.26 2.46 -0.61
CA VAL A 378 4.19 2.74 -1.72
C VAL A 378 5.25 3.76 -1.29
N THR A 379 4.81 4.94 -0.90
CA THR A 379 5.66 6.02 -0.39
C THR A 379 6.15 5.75 1.03
N SER A 380 5.26 5.25 1.90
CA SER A 380 5.64 4.91 3.28
C SER A 380 6.77 3.89 3.37
N ALA A 381 6.82 2.89 2.48
CA ALA A 381 7.91 1.92 2.47
C ALA A 381 9.24 2.53 2.00
N TYR A 382 9.20 3.53 1.11
CA TYR A 382 10.37 4.30 0.70
C TYR A 382 10.98 5.03 1.90
N ILE A 383 10.16 5.82 2.61
CA ILE A 383 10.58 6.58 3.79
C ILE A 383 10.99 5.64 4.94
N ALA A 384 10.30 4.51 5.11
CA ALA A 384 10.67 3.50 6.11
C ALA A 384 12.06 2.90 5.84
N GLY A 385 12.42 2.72 4.56
CA GLY A 385 13.77 2.31 4.16
C GLY A 385 14.83 3.33 4.57
N GLN A 386 14.55 4.63 4.37
CA GLN A 386 15.42 5.73 4.84
C GLN A 386 15.51 5.75 6.36
N THR A 387 14.39 5.69 7.06
CA THR A 387 14.34 5.68 8.54
C THR A 387 15.12 4.50 9.12
N LEU A 388 14.93 3.28 8.58
CA LEU A 388 15.69 2.09 9.02
C LEU A 388 17.18 2.26 8.76
N THR A 389 17.56 2.86 7.63
CA THR A 389 18.96 3.13 7.30
C THR A 389 19.59 4.06 8.33
N SER A 390 18.90 5.14 8.71
CA SER A 390 19.37 6.09 9.72
C SER A 390 19.49 5.45 11.10
N LEU A 391 18.50 4.62 11.50
CA LEU A 391 18.54 3.90 12.76
C LEU A 391 19.69 2.87 12.82
N ILE A 392 19.93 2.12 11.74
CA ILE A 392 20.94 1.05 11.70
C ILE A 392 22.34 1.61 11.57
N LEU A 393 22.55 2.66 10.76
CA LEU A 393 23.85 3.28 10.53
C LEU A 393 24.16 4.42 11.52
N GLU A 394 23.31 4.63 12.52
CA GLU A 394 23.46 5.68 13.55
C GLU A 394 23.65 7.09 12.98
N ARG A 395 22.86 7.41 11.95
CA ARG A 395 22.90 8.74 11.34
C ARG A 395 21.97 9.67 12.10
N ASP A 396 22.39 10.91 12.27
CA ASP A 396 21.53 11.98 12.78
C ASP A 396 20.86 12.67 11.60
N ASP A 397 19.59 12.34 11.36
CA ASP A 397 18.76 12.96 10.32
C ASP A 397 17.29 13.09 10.73
N GLU A 398 16.54 13.87 9.96
CA GLU A 398 15.14 14.22 10.27
C GLU A 398 14.18 13.02 10.28
N HIS A 399 14.51 11.90 9.58
CA HIS A 399 13.68 10.70 9.59
C HIS A 399 13.54 10.08 10.98
N LEU A 400 14.51 10.34 11.89
CA LEU A 400 14.47 9.85 13.27
C LEU A 400 13.45 10.61 14.14
N GLN A 401 12.96 11.77 13.67
CA GLN A 401 11.96 12.59 14.37
C GLN A 401 10.52 12.22 13.95
N LEU A 402 10.36 11.31 12.99
CA LEU A 402 9.05 10.87 12.56
C LEU A 402 8.29 10.14 13.69
N PRO A 403 6.96 10.39 13.84
CA PRO A 403 6.15 9.84 14.93
C PRO A 403 6.05 8.31 14.93
N TRP A 404 6.37 7.65 13.83
CA TRP A 404 6.39 6.18 13.74
C TRP A 404 7.65 5.53 14.29
N VAL A 405 8.72 6.31 14.60
CA VAL A 405 9.97 5.77 15.11
C VAL A 405 9.76 5.21 16.51
N ASN A 406 10.01 3.92 16.65
CA ASN A 406 9.78 3.16 17.89
C ASN A 406 8.33 3.20 18.42
N HIS A 407 7.37 3.56 17.56
CA HIS A 407 5.95 3.49 17.91
C HIS A 407 5.56 2.03 18.22
N GLN A 408 4.82 1.83 19.30
CA GLN A 408 4.37 0.52 19.75
C GLN A 408 2.84 0.47 19.74
N SER A 409 2.28 -0.05 18.65
CA SER A 409 0.84 -0.28 18.58
C SER A 409 0.39 -1.32 19.61
N PRO A 410 -0.78 -1.14 20.23
CA PRO A 410 -1.41 -2.18 21.03
C PRO A 410 -1.57 -3.48 20.23
N GLN A 411 -1.51 -4.61 20.94
CA GLN A 411 -1.80 -5.88 20.29
C GLN A 411 -3.29 -6.02 19.96
N TRP A 412 -3.58 -6.59 18.79
CA TRP A 412 -4.95 -6.96 18.45
C TRP A 412 -5.53 -7.94 19.48
N GLU A 413 -6.83 -7.86 19.68
CA GLU A 413 -7.57 -8.75 20.56
C GLU A 413 -7.36 -10.23 20.16
N PRO A 414 -7.46 -11.19 21.10
CA PRO A 414 -7.48 -12.61 20.76
C PRO A 414 -8.76 -12.96 19.99
N GLU A 415 -8.71 -14.08 19.26
CA GLU A 415 -9.94 -14.65 18.68
C GLU A 415 -10.84 -15.23 19.80
N PRO A 416 -12.17 -15.19 19.66
CA PRO A 416 -12.94 -14.73 18.49
C PRO A 416 -13.26 -13.22 18.48
N ILE A 417 -12.86 -12.46 19.49
CA ILE A 417 -13.21 -11.03 19.63
C ILE A 417 -12.72 -10.23 18.41
N ARG A 418 -11.48 -10.46 18.00
CA ARG A 418 -10.89 -9.80 16.83
C ARG A 418 -11.69 -10.05 15.57
N TRP A 419 -12.06 -11.31 15.31
CA TRP A 419 -12.87 -11.66 14.13
C TRP A 419 -14.23 -10.93 14.14
N ALA A 420 -14.93 -10.98 15.28
CA ALA A 420 -16.24 -10.37 15.43
C ALA A 420 -16.19 -8.84 15.26
N SER A 421 -15.22 -8.16 15.88
CA SER A 421 -15.07 -6.70 15.81
C SER A 421 -14.73 -6.21 14.39
N LEU A 422 -13.84 -6.91 13.68
CA LEU A 422 -13.48 -6.56 12.30
C LEU A 422 -14.65 -6.73 11.33
N HIS A 423 -15.42 -7.83 11.45
CA HIS A 423 -16.61 -8.04 10.63
C HIS A 423 -17.71 -7.02 10.93
N ALA A 424 -17.92 -6.68 12.20
CA ALA A 424 -18.85 -5.63 12.59
C ALA A 424 -18.45 -4.26 12.00
N GLY A 425 -17.16 -3.88 12.09
CA GLY A 425 -16.64 -2.62 11.55
C GLY A 425 -16.78 -2.52 10.03
N LEU A 426 -16.38 -3.56 9.28
CA LEU A 426 -16.53 -3.61 7.83
C LEU A 426 -18.01 -3.54 7.38
N SER A 427 -18.88 -4.26 8.08
CA SER A 427 -20.32 -4.23 7.82
C SER A 427 -20.89 -2.85 8.07
N ALA A 428 -20.53 -2.22 9.19
CA ALA A 428 -21.02 -0.90 9.54
C ALA A 428 -20.56 0.18 8.54
N ALA A 429 -19.31 0.14 8.06
CA ALA A 429 -18.83 1.05 7.01
C ALA A 429 -19.64 0.89 5.69
N SER A 430 -19.93 -0.35 5.30
CA SER A 430 -20.74 -0.65 4.12
C SER A 430 -22.19 -0.15 4.27
N TRP A 431 -22.79 -0.32 5.45
CA TRP A 431 -24.11 0.18 5.76
C TRP A 431 -24.15 1.72 5.78
N ALA A 432 -23.11 2.37 6.30
CA ALA A 432 -22.99 3.81 6.30
C ALA A 432 -23.02 4.41 4.88
N ASP A 433 -22.23 3.84 3.96
CA ASP A 433 -22.25 4.27 2.55
C ASP A 433 -23.63 4.06 1.90
N ARG A 434 -24.33 2.97 2.24
CA ARG A 434 -25.68 2.71 1.74
C ARG A 434 -26.68 3.70 2.32
N GLU A 435 -26.64 3.99 3.61
CA GLU A 435 -27.47 5.00 4.27
C GLU A 435 -27.33 6.35 3.58
N GLU A 436 -26.09 6.83 3.39
CA GLU A 436 -25.82 8.10 2.70
C GLU A 436 -26.27 8.11 1.24
N SER A 437 -26.16 6.98 0.54
CA SER A 437 -26.60 6.88 -0.85
C SER A 437 -28.13 7.00 -1.01
N ILE A 438 -28.90 6.61 0.00
CA ILE A 438 -30.37 6.66 0.02
C ILE A 438 -30.87 8.01 0.56
N THR A 439 -30.29 8.45 1.68
CA THR A 439 -30.79 9.63 2.41
C THR A 439 -30.18 10.95 1.93
N GLY A 440 -28.97 10.90 1.34
CA GLY A 440 -28.18 12.09 1.05
C GLY A 440 -27.67 12.84 2.30
N ALA A 441 -27.95 12.33 3.50
CA ALA A 441 -27.55 12.91 4.78
C ALA A 441 -26.36 12.14 5.37
N PRO A 442 -25.52 12.78 6.23
CA PRO A 442 -24.41 12.12 6.91
C PRO A 442 -24.88 10.91 7.73
N SER A 443 -24.20 9.78 7.59
CA SER A 443 -24.59 8.52 8.23
C SER A 443 -24.55 8.60 9.76
N VAL A 444 -25.62 8.16 10.39
CA VAL A 444 -25.69 7.97 11.85
C VAL A 444 -24.83 6.77 12.27
N ILE A 445 -24.79 5.74 11.44
CA ILE A 445 -23.98 4.53 11.66
C ILE A 445 -22.50 4.92 11.69
N ALA A 446 -22.02 5.70 10.72
CA ALA A 446 -20.64 6.16 10.66
C ALA A 446 -20.24 6.92 11.93
N LYS A 447 -21.08 7.84 12.41
CA LYS A 447 -20.84 8.57 13.67
C LYS A 447 -20.71 7.66 14.88
N ALA A 448 -21.52 6.59 14.96
CA ALA A 448 -21.51 5.65 16.07
C ALA A 448 -20.25 4.78 16.10
N ILE A 449 -19.66 4.47 14.94
CA ILE A 449 -18.48 3.59 14.85
C ILE A 449 -17.14 4.34 14.72
N ALA A 450 -17.16 5.65 14.47
CA ALA A 450 -15.96 6.47 14.33
C ALA A 450 -14.90 6.23 15.42
N PRO A 451 -15.28 6.17 16.73
CA PRO A 451 -14.30 5.88 17.79
C PRO A 451 -13.65 4.49 17.70
N LEU A 452 -14.31 3.53 17.03
CA LEU A 452 -13.81 2.16 16.87
C LEU A 452 -12.87 2.02 15.67
N LEU A 453 -12.97 2.92 14.70
CA LEU A 453 -12.18 2.92 13.46
C LEU A 453 -10.95 3.82 13.53
N GLY A 454 -10.69 4.47 14.67
CA GLY A 454 -9.51 5.31 14.86
C GLY A 454 -9.58 6.66 14.13
N SER A 455 -10.78 7.07 13.71
CA SER A 455 -11.06 8.37 13.08
C SER A 455 -11.57 9.40 14.07
#